data_6476ce50885fc0de17d2e968352654bb
#
_entry.id   6476ce50885fc0de17d2e968352654bb
#
_cell.length_a   1.000
_cell.length_b   1.000
_cell.length_c   1.000
_cell.angle_alpha   90.00
_cell.angle_beta   90.00
_cell.angle_gamma   90.00
#
_symmetry.space_group_name_H-M   'P 1'
#
loop_
_entity.id
_entity.type
_entity.pdbx_description
1 polymer ?
#
loop_
_entity_poly.entity_id
_entity_poly.type
_entity_poly.pdbx_seq_one_letter_code
_entity_poly.pdbx_strand_id
1 'polypeptide(L)'
;MLSNSMMMIHKAWTYCDGNADDLRKFANDLDKMDSAVLASYKEKFVGTDEELKALIKESSWFTAEECKSLGFCDEILDEQQEPEESKENIKNSILNKYMNKVKEPQAPKQEPQVIENKNKTSYTKFIEKFRRY
;
A
#
# COMPACT_ATOMS: atom_id res chain seq x y z
N MET A 1 -21.78 -5.94 4.49
CA MET A 1 -20.77 -6.76 5.23
C MET A 1 -21.21 -6.96 6.67
N LEU A 2 -20.62 -7.87 7.43
CA LEU A 2 -20.94 -8.03 8.86
C LEU A 2 -20.33 -6.90 9.68
N SER A 3 -20.97 -6.50 10.79
CA SER A 3 -20.52 -5.40 11.65
C SER A 3 -19.11 -5.60 12.24
N ASN A 4 -18.72 -6.86 12.48
CA ASN A 4 -17.39 -7.22 12.98
C ASN A 4 -16.36 -7.51 11.89
N SER A 5 -16.65 -7.23 10.62
CA SER A 5 -15.75 -7.48 9.50
C SER A 5 -14.79 -6.30 9.31
N MET A 6 -13.64 -6.60 8.75
CA MET A 6 -12.67 -5.61 8.30
C MET A 6 -12.35 -5.80 6.82
N MET A 7 -12.08 -4.72 6.13
CA MET A 7 -11.63 -4.70 4.74
C MET A 7 -10.28 -4.04 4.64
N MET A 8 -9.39 -4.61 3.84
CA MET A 8 -8.09 -4.01 3.50
C MET A 8 -8.04 -3.72 2.02
N ILE A 9 -7.58 -2.53 1.66
CA ILE A 9 -7.26 -2.16 0.28
C ILE A 9 -5.78 -1.90 0.14
N HIS A 10 -5.16 -2.42 -0.91
CA HIS A 10 -3.72 -2.28 -1.12
C HIS A 10 -3.39 -2.35 -2.62
N LYS A 11 -2.19 -1.96 -2.98
CA LYS A 11 -1.62 -2.16 -4.30
C LYS A 11 -1.39 -3.64 -4.57
N ALA A 12 -1.39 -4.01 -5.86
CA ALA A 12 -0.92 -5.32 -6.26
C ALA A 12 0.54 -5.53 -5.84
N TRP A 13 0.86 -6.73 -5.38
CA TRP A 13 2.24 -7.08 -5.06
C TRP A 13 2.56 -8.50 -5.53
N THR A 14 3.81 -8.76 -5.80
CA THR A 14 4.30 -10.08 -6.14
C THR A 14 5.70 -10.32 -5.61
N TYR A 15 6.08 -11.58 -5.48
CA TYR A 15 7.47 -11.95 -5.33
C TYR A 15 8.03 -12.24 -6.74
N CYS A 16 9.17 -11.64 -7.09
CA CYS A 16 9.82 -11.90 -8.38
C CYS A 16 11.33 -11.87 -8.24
N ASP A 17 11.99 -12.67 -9.05
CA ASP A 17 13.43 -12.70 -9.24
C ASP A 17 13.74 -12.70 -10.74
N GLY A 18 14.94 -12.32 -11.08
CA GLY A 18 15.36 -12.24 -12.47
C GLY A 18 16.43 -11.18 -12.70
N ASN A 19 16.76 -10.95 -13.96
CA ASN A 19 17.63 -9.87 -14.37
C ASN A 19 16.89 -8.51 -14.35
N ALA A 20 17.60 -7.42 -14.63
CA ALA A 20 17.04 -6.07 -14.58
C ALA A 20 15.84 -5.86 -15.52
N ASP A 21 15.82 -6.54 -16.68
CA ASP A 21 14.73 -6.40 -17.64
C ASP A 21 13.49 -7.18 -17.21
N ASP A 22 13.67 -8.35 -16.60
CA ASP A 22 12.58 -9.13 -15.99
C ASP A 22 11.92 -8.33 -14.85
N LEU A 23 12.70 -7.72 -13.97
CA LEU A 23 12.18 -6.92 -12.86
C LEU A 23 11.41 -5.69 -13.36
N ARG A 24 11.90 -5.01 -14.39
CA ARG A 24 11.17 -3.89 -15.01
C ARG A 24 9.84 -4.33 -15.63
N LYS A 25 9.83 -5.50 -16.28
CA LYS A 25 8.62 -6.06 -16.85
C LYS A 25 7.59 -6.36 -15.75
N PHE A 26 7.98 -7.01 -14.66
CA PHE A 26 7.10 -7.25 -13.52
C PHE A 26 6.57 -5.95 -12.92
N ALA A 27 7.41 -4.92 -12.76
CA ALA A 27 6.98 -3.62 -12.28
C ALA A 27 5.90 -3.00 -13.18
N ASN A 28 6.10 -3.02 -14.50
CA ASN A 28 5.11 -2.51 -15.46
C ASN A 28 3.79 -3.30 -15.43
N ASP A 29 3.85 -4.60 -15.18
CA ASP A 29 2.64 -5.43 -15.09
C ASP A 29 1.89 -5.15 -13.77
N LEU A 30 2.59 -4.91 -12.65
CA LEU A 30 2.00 -4.45 -11.40
C LEU A 30 1.32 -3.09 -11.55
N ASP A 31 1.92 -2.13 -12.26
CA ASP A 31 1.31 -0.82 -12.51
C ASP A 31 -0.01 -0.93 -13.30
N LYS A 32 -0.10 -1.88 -14.24
CA LYS A 32 -1.36 -2.18 -14.95
C LYS A 32 -2.41 -2.77 -14.00
N MET A 33 -2.00 -3.71 -13.13
CA MET A 33 -2.89 -4.31 -12.13
C MET A 33 -3.38 -3.25 -11.14
N ASP A 34 -2.51 -2.35 -10.67
CA ASP A 34 -2.87 -1.23 -9.81
C ASP A 34 -3.91 -0.31 -10.46
N SER A 35 -3.78 -0.06 -11.77
CA SER A 35 -4.75 0.72 -12.52
C SER A 35 -6.12 0.05 -12.58
N ALA A 36 -6.17 -1.27 -12.75
CA ALA A 36 -7.42 -2.03 -12.73
C ALA A 36 -8.05 -2.07 -11.33
N VAL A 37 -7.22 -2.25 -10.30
CA VAL A 37 -7.66 -2.21 -8.89
C VAL A 37 -8.26 -0.84 -8.57
N LEU A 38 -7.59 0.25 -8.94
CA LEU A 38 -8.09 1.61 -8.75
C LEU A 38 -9.44 1.81 -9.43
N ALA A 39 -9.59 1.36 -10.68
CA ALA A 39 -10.85 1.48 -11.43
C ALA A 39 -11.99 0.74 -10.75
N SER A 40 -11.74 -0.47 -10.23
CA SER A 40 -12.76 -1.27 -9.52
C SER A 40 -13.25 -0.61 -8.23
N TYR A 41 -12.35 0.00 -7.45
CA TYR A 41 -12.75 0.70 -6.23
C TYR A 41 -13.44 2.04 -6.53
N LYS A 42 -13.04 2.73 -7.60
CA LYS A 42 -13.59 4.03 -7.97
C LYS A 42 -15.10 3.99 -8.25
N GLU A 43 -15.64 2.89 -8.71
CA GLU A 43 -17.07 2.75 -9.01
C GLU A 43 -17.96 2.97 -7.78
N LYS A 44 -17.46 2.64 -6.59
CA LYS A 44 -18.22 2.71 -5.34
C LYS A 44 -17.68 3.76 -4.36
N PHE A 45 -16.45 4.17 -4.51
CA PHE A 45 -15.79 5.06 -3.56
C PHE A 45 -16.41 6.45 -3.51
N VAL A 46 -16.71 6.92 -2.30
CA VAL A 46 -17.23 8.27 -2.04
C VAL A 46 -16.09 9.19 -1.64
N GLY A 47 -15.42 9.77 -2.63
CA GLY A 47 -14.27 10.67 -2.44
C GLY A 47 -13.61 11.00 -3.77
N THR A 48 -12.46 11.63 -3.73
CA THR A 48 -11.64 11.97 -4.90
C THR A 48 -10.70 10.83 -5.31
N ASP A 49 -10.25 10.83 -6.56
CA ASP A 49 -9.27 9.84 -7.05
C ASP A 49 -7.96 9.91 -6.27
N GLU A 50 -7.55 11.09 -5.83
CA GLU A 50 -6.33 11.32 -5.06
C GLU A 50 -6.43 10.71 -3.67
N GLU A 51 -7.58 10.84 -3.01
CA GLU A 51 -7.84 10.21 -1.72
C GLU A 51 -7.82 8.68 -1.83
N LEU A 52 -8.48 8.12 -2.84
CA LEU A 52 -8.49 6.68 -3.08
C LEU A 52 -7.08 6.13 -3.33
N LYS A 53 -6.30 6.81 -4.17
CA LYS A 53 -4.89 6.44 -4.42
C LYS A 53 -4.04 6.47 -3.16
N ALA A 54 -4.27 7.46 -2.28
CA ALA A 54 -3.56 7.55 -1.01
C ALA A 54 -3.91 6.38 -0.09
N LEU A 55 -5.20 6.03 0.03
CA LEU A 55 -5.68 4.91 0.84
C LEU A 55 -5.10 3.55 0.36
N ILE A 56 -5.09 3.33 -0.96
CA ILE A 56 -4.51 2.11 -1.57
C ILE A 56 -2.99 2.05 -1.32
N LYS A 57 -2.29 3.17 -1.46
CA LYS A 57 -0.84 3.26 -1.25
C LYS A 57 -0.43 2.93 0.18
N GLU A 58 -1.24 3.35 1.17
CA GLU A 58 -1.00 3.09 2.60
C GLU A 58 -1.42 1.69 3.05
N SER A 59 -1.99 0.87 2.15
CA SER A 59 -2.52 -0.46 2.51
C SER A 59 -3.49 -0.38 3.68
N SER A 60 -4.53 0.43 3.49
CA SER A 60 -5.43 0.84 4.56
C SER A 60 -6.40 -0.26 4.97
N TRP A 61 -6.65 -0.36 6.28
CA TRP A 61 -7.65 -1.26 6.87
C TRP A 61 -8.85 -0.45 7.35
N PHE A 62 -10.05 -0.97 7.13
CA PHE A 62 -11.31 -0.32 7.46
C PHE A 62 -12.24 -1.26 8.20
N THR A 63 -12.94 -0.72 9.20
CA THR A 63 -14.08 -1.38 9.84
C THR A 63 -15.29 -1.41 8.90
N ALA A 64 -16.36 -2.08 9.31
CA ALA A 64 -17.59 -2.11 8.52
C ALA A 64 -18.21 -0.71 8.35
N GLU A 65 -18.20 0.10 9.42
CA GLU A 65 -18.71 1.47 9.43
C GLU A 65 -17.88 2.38 8.51
N GLU A 66 -16.55 2.26 8.58
CA GLU A 66 -15.65 2.99 7.70
C GLU A 66 -15.87 2.60 6.23
N CYS A 67 -16.03 1.30 5.93
CA CYS A 67 -16.36 0.82 4.59
C CYS A 67 -17.67 1.39 4.06
N LYS A 68 -18.71 1.43 4.88
CA LYS A 68 -20.00 1.99 4.51
C LYS A 68 -19.90 3.49 4.25
N SER A 69 -19.18 4.22 5.08
CA SER A 69 -18.97 5.67 4.93
C SER A 69 -18.18 6.04 3.68
N LEU A 70 -17.23 5.17 3.29
CA LEU A 70 -16.42 5.34 2.08
C LEU A 70 -17.05 4.74 0.82
N GLY A 71 -18.21 4.10 0.93
CA GLY A 71 -18.92 3.49 -0.20
C GLY A 71 -18.43 2.11 -0.60
N PHE A 72 -17.51 1.51 0.15
CA PHE A 72 -16.99 0.16 -0.15
C PHE A 72 -17.96 -0.97 0.19
N CYS A 73 -18.97 -0.70 1.00
CA CYS A 73 -20.08 -1.64 1.20
C CYS A 73 -21.43 -0.91 1.21
N ASP A 74 -22.47 -1.61 0.76
CA ASP A 74 -23.82 -1.06 0.63
C ASP A 74 -24.59 -1.15 1.97
N GLU A 75 -24.36 -2.23 2.74
CA GLU A 75 -25.10 -2.52 3.97
C GLU A 75 -24.24 -3.22 5.01
N ILE A 76 -24.45 -2.86 6.29
CA ILE A 76 -23.88 -3.56 7.43
C ILE A 76 -24.99 -4.38 8.06
N LEU A 77 -24.78 -5.68 8.16
CA LEU A 77 -25.67 -6.59 8.88
C LEU A 77 -25.43 -6.41 10.38
N ASP A 78 -26.49 -6.30 11.16
CA ASP A 78 -26.50 -6.02 12.60
C ASP A 78 -26.26 -4.54 12.96
N GLU A 79 -26.52 -3.61 12.04
CA GLU A 79 -26.42 -2.17 12.31
C GLU A 79 -27.49 -1.72 13.33
N GLN A 80 -27.06 -1.22 14.49
CA GLN A 80 -27.90 -0.33 15.28
C GLN A 80 -27.88 1.04 14.59
N GLN A 81 -29.04 1.57 14.23
CA GLN A 81 -29.19 2.80 13.43
C GLN A 81 -28.45 3.98 14.06
N GLU A 82 -27.28 4.32 13.55
CA GLU A 82 -26.62 5.57 13.88
C GLU A 82 -27.09 6.73 12.96
N PRO A 83 -27.17 7.96 13.47
CA PRO A 83 -27.59 9.13 12.69
C PRO A 83 -26.66 9.40 11.50
N GLU A 84 -27.18 9.89 10.38
CA GLU A 84 -26.40 10.20 9.17
C GLU A 84 -25.26 11.20 9.39
N GLU A 85 -25.43 12.14 10.34
CA GLU A 85 -24.36 13.09 10.72
C GLU A 85 -23.09 12.43 11.22
N SER A 86 -23.19 11.24 11.85
CA SER A 86 -22.01 10.51 12.32
C SER A 86 -21.20 9.91 11.17
N LYS A 87 -21.85 9.53 10.07
CA LYS A 87 -21.20 8.90 8.90
C LYS A 87 -20.25 9.88 8.18
N GLU A 88 -20.68 11.12 8.00
CA GLU A 88 -19.85 12.15 7.36
C GLU A 88 -18.65 12.52 8.23
N ASN A 89 -18.83 12.57 9.54
CA ASN A 89 -17.75 12.80 10.49
C ASN A 89 -16.73 11.67 10.51
N ILE A 90 -17.17 10.41 10.45
CA ILE A 90 -16.31 9.24 10.36
C ILE A 90 -15.50 9.27 9.06
N LYS A 91 -16.16 9.49 7.91
CA LYS A 91 -15.49 9.61 6.60
C LYS A 91 -14.39 10.68 6.63
N ASN A 92 -14.71 11.89 7.10
CA ASN A 92 -13.74 12.98 7.16
C ASN A 92 -12.58 12.68 8.12
N SER A 93 -12.84 12.00 9.23
CA SER A 93 -11.81 11.57 10.17
C SER A 93 -10.84 10.57 9.53
N ILE A 94 -11.37 9.58 8.79
CA ILE A 94 -10.57 8.58 8.08
C ILE A 94 -9.70 9.24 7.03
N LEU A 95 -10.29 10.04 6.15
CA LEU A 95 -9.55 10.73 5.10
C LEU A 95 -8.44 11.62 5.67
N ASN A 96 -8.73 12.39 6.72
CA ASN A 96 -7.73 13.21 7.40
C ASN A 96 -6.59 12.37 8.00
N LYS A 97 -6.89 11.23 8.61
CA LYS A 97 -5.88 10.32 9.19
C LYS A 97 -4.87 9.83 8.13
N TYR A 98 -5.36 9.43 6.95
CA TYR A 98 -4.49 8.89 5.89
C TYR A 98 -3.83 9.99 5.05
N MET A 99 -4.53 11.08 4.76
CA MET A 99 -3.95 12.21 4.02
C MET A 99 -2.85 12.93 4.81
N ASN A 100 -2.97 13.00 6.14
CA ASN A 100 -1.92 13.57 6.99
C ASN A 100 -0.67 12.67 7.05
N LYS A 101 -0.82 11.34 7.05
CA LYS A 101 0.32 10.42 6.94
C LYS A 101 1.12 10.60 5.64
N VAL A 102 0.43 10.92 4.53
CA VAL A 102 1.10 11.18 3.24
C VAL A 102 1.88 12.49 3.26
N LYS A 103 1.47 13.47 4.09
CA LYS A 103 2.12 14.79 4.22
C LYS A 103 3.30 14.78 5.20
N GLU A 104 3.38 13.84 6.13
CA GLU A 104 4.57 13.69 6.95
C GLU A 104 5.73 13.24 6.06
N PRO A 105 6.85 13.98 6.03
CA PRO A 105 8.04 13.51 5.36
C PRO A 105 8.40 12.17 6.00
N GLN A 106 8.35 11.10 5.23
CA GLN A 106 8.89 9.81 5.69
C GLN A 106 10.29 10.11 6.18
N ALA A 107 10.57 9.85 7.44
CA ALA A 107 11.94 9.92 7.97
C ALA A 107 12.83 9.19 6.97
N PRO A 108 14.00 9.77 6.60
CA PRO A 108 14.82 9.21 5.56
C PRO A 108 15.00 7.73 5.88
N LYS A 109 14.59 6.87 4.95
CA LYS A 109 14.84 5.43 5.07
C LYS A 109 16.31 5.34 5.37
N GLN A 110 16.66 4.90 6.56
CA GLN A 110 18.05 4.66 6.89
C GLN A 110 18.55 3.76 5.77
N GLU A 111 19.44 4.29 4.95
CA GLU A 111 20.19 3.48 4.00
C GLU A 111 20.67 2.27 4.80
N PRO A 112 20.52 1.05 4.28
CA PRO A 112 20.99 -0.11 4.98
C PRO A 112 22.44 0.19 5.35
N GLN A 113 22.73 0.28 6.64
CA GLN A 113 24.09 0.46 7.12
C GLN A 113 24.86 -0.68 6.47
N VAL A 114 25.76 -0.32 5.58
CA VAL A 114 26.70 -1.28 5.00
C VAL A 114 27.46 -1.81 6.21
N ILE A 115 27.03 -2.97 6.68
CA ILE A 115 27.77 -3.73 7.68
C ILE A 115 29.09 -4.00 6.97
N GLU A 116 30.10 -3.26 7.32
CA GLU A 116 31.44 -3.45 6.82
C GLU A 116 31.90 -4.84 7.22
N ASN A 117 31.64 -5.78 6.33
CA ASN A 117 31.91 -7.19 6.57
C ASN A 117 33.43 -7.30 6.58
N LYS A 118 34.03 -7.43 7.76
CA LYS A 118 35.46 -7.60 7.98
C LYS A 118 36.05 -8.84 7.26
N ASN A 119 35.24 -9.58 6.51
CA ASN A 119 35.64 -10.70 5.67
C ASN A 119 35.92 -10.33 4.19
N LYS A 120 36.14 -9.06 3.87
CA LYS A 120 36.60 -8.63 2.53
C LYS A 120 37.92 -9.30 2.08
N THR A 121 38.71 -9.79 3.02
CA THR A 121 40.04 -10.36 2.72
C THR A 121 39.97 -11.66 1.91
N SER A 122 38.91 -12.45 2.02
CA SER A 122 38.82 -13.73 1.30
C SER A 122 38.39 -13.53 -0.16
N TYR A 123 37.40 -12.66 -0.39
CA TYR A 123 36.85 -12.42 -1.73
C TYR A 123 37.79 -11.61 -2.63
N THR A 124 38.50 -10.64 -2.06
CA THR A 124 39.50 -9.85 -2.79
C THR A 124 40.69 -10.73 -3.20
N LYS A 125 41.17 -11.59 -2.33
CA LYS A 125 42.24 -12.57 -2.67
C LYS A 125 41.79 -13.59 -3.73
N PHE A 126 40.51 -13.94 -3.77
CA PHE A 126 39.96 -14.83 -4.80
C PHE A 126 39.97 -14.14 -6.17
N ILE A 127 39.49 -12.87 -6.27
CA ILE A 127 39.49 -12.13 -7.55
C ILE A 127 40.91 -11.81 -8.05
N GLU A 128 41.82 -11.45 -7.19
CA GLU A 128 43.24 -11.18 -7.57
C GLU A 128 43.92 -12.43 -8.17
N LYS A 129 43.54 -13.63 -7.73
CA LYS A 129 44.09 -14.89 -8.26
C LYS A 129 43.67 -15.14 -9.72
N PHE A 130 42.52 -14.63 -10.18
CA PHE A 130 42.01 -14.80 -11.56
C PHE A 130 42.35 -13.62 -12.50
N ARG A 131 42.95 -12.55 -11.99
CA ARG A 131 43.32 -11.38 -12.78
C ARG A 131 44.72 -11.50 -13.43
N ARG A 132 45.40 -12.63 -13.25
CA ARG A 132 46.78 -12.89 -13.76
C ARG A 132 46.84 -13.92 -14.90
N TYR A 133 45.70 -14.12 -15.61
CA TYR A 133 45.70 -14.90 -16.85
C TYR A 133 45.03 -14.11 -17.97
#